data_7a51e852620f23e65461c4dd15b48d42
#
_entry.id   7a51e852620f23e65461c4dd15b48d42
#
_cell.length_a   1.000
_cell.length_b   1.000
_cell.length_c   1.000
_cell.angle_alpha   90.00
_cell.angle_beta   90.00
_cell.angle_gamma   90.00
#
_symmetry.space_group_name_H-M   'P 1'
#
loop_
_entity.id
_entity.type
_entity.pdbx_description
1 polymer ?
#
loop_
_entity_poly.entity_id
_entity_poly.type
_entity_poly.pdbx_seq_one_letter_code
_entity_poly.pdbx_strand_id
1 'polypeptide(L)'
;MGTPLGEVSISWANFSDIDAYNLLRLVITEVIARAAVPAFFILSGYLFFFGKTSFSRETWLTALKKRFWTLFVPFVLWNIIAVCFTIAFCRIKGLPSGLNFVRIFLNEGNPSTWMDVFGNTHTLCYPLDIPLWYIRDLIVLCICSPIIYLFVKHVPKLFIVVLFFFAITGYNLDVIGFNYNAFLFFSIGSYVGIRQKNIVELGRRFKVPILILTFGLIVLFIYLRSIGETQYWLNSFFFICFFMSLVVVVAGLIQHGSVRLHPLLVKSVFFVFALHHMPYFMALPLPWLKLFPSSTLVFVGDYLLTPIIKISLCLLLYIILDKVSPKINGLLSGNRSK
;
A
#
# COMPACT_ATOMS: atom_id res chain seq x y z
N MET A 1 -18.69 17.75 -4.37
CA MET A 1 -18.89 16.46 -5.05
C MET A 1 -17.52 16.07 -5.64
N GLY A 2 -16.77 15.20 -4.98
CA GLY A 2 -15.57 14.63 -5.59
C GLY A 2 -16.02 13.84 -6.80
N THR A 3 -15.42 14.10 -7.97
CA THR A 3 -15.59 13.20 -9.10
C THR A 3 -15.29 11.78 -8.63
N PRO A 4 -16.15 10.79 -8.95
CA PRO A 4 -15.81 9.40 -8.69
C PRO A 4 -14.39 9.15 -9.21
N LEU A 5 -13.68 8.19 -8.63
CA LEU A 5 -12.42 7.66 -9.16
C LEU A 5 -12.71 6.93 -10.49
N GLY A 6 -13.33 7.65 -11.42
CA GLY A 6 -13.61 7.21 -12.77
C GLY A 6 -12.35 7.31 -13.62
N GLU A 7 -12.33 6.59 -14.70
CA GLU A 7 -11.28 6.58 -15.71
C GLU A 7 -10.82 8.02 -16.02
N VAL A 8 -9.54 8.29 -15.77
CA VAL A 8 -8.93 9.58 -16.07
C VAL A 8 -8.63 9.57 -17.55
N SER A 9 -9.47 10.23 -18.34
CA SER A 9 -9.18 10.50 -19.76
C SER A 9 -8.56 11.89 -19.89
N ILE A 10 -7.58 12.03 -20.78
CA ILE A 10 -6.91 13.29 -21.08
C ILE A 10 -7.06 13.55 -22.58
N SER A 11 -7.57 14.74 -22.92
CA SER A 11 -7.65 15.19 -24.31
C SER A 11 -6.35 15.83 -24.75
N TRP A 12 -5.43 15.04 -25.32
CA TRP A 12 -4.14 15.54 -25.80
C TRP A 12 -4.24 16.51 -26.98
N ALA A 13 -5.31 16.40 -27.78
CA ALA A 13 -5.53 17.27 -28.95
C ALA A 13 -6.02 18.68 -28.55
N ASN A 14 -6.83 18.76 -27.49
CA ASN A 14 -7.41 20.00 -26.98
C ASN A 14 -7.16 20.10 -25.47
N PHE A 15 -5.87 20.20 -25.10
CA PHE A 15 -5.46 20.17 -23.70
C PHE A 15 -5.98 21.39 -22.93
N SER A 16 -6.75 21.13 -21.90
CA SER A 16 -7.41 22.13 -21.05
C SER A 16 -6.86 22.12 -19.60
N ASP A 17 -7.28 23.09 -18.80
CA ASP A 17 -6.90 23.14 -17.38
C ASP A 17 -7.37 21.90 -16.60
N ILE A 18 -8.50 21.31 -16.98
CA ILE A 18 -9.01 20.08 -16.35
C ILE A 18 -8.13 18.88 -16.72
N ASP A 19 -7.57 18.85 -17.95
CA ASP A 19 -6.62 17.82 -18.37
C ASP A 19 -5.31 17.92 -17.60
N ALA A 20 -4.85 19.15 -17.32
CA ALA A 20 -3.69 19.37 -16.45
C ALA A 20 -3.93 18.83 -15.02
N TYR A 21 -5.10 19.08 -14.45
CA TYR A 21 -5.51 18.50 -13.16
C TYR A 21 -5.57 16.96 -13.22
N ASN A 22 -6.16 16.41 -14.27
CA ASN A 22 -6.24 14.96 -14.48
C ASN A 22 -4.85 14.33 -14.63
N LEU A 23 -3.93 14.98 -15.35
CA LEU A 23 -2.53 14.55 -15.48
C LEU A 23 -1.83 14.52 -14.11
N LEU A 24 -2.00 15.57 -13.31
CA LEU A 24 -1.46 15.62 -11.94
C LEU A 24 -1.97 14.45 -11.09
N ARG A 25 -3.29 14.21 -11.10
CA ARG A 25 -3.90 13.08 -10.41
C ARG A 25 -3.33 11.74 -10.88
N LEU A 26 -3.21 11.57 -12.20
CA LEU A 26 -2.70 10.35 -12.80
C LEU A 26 -1.27 10.07 -12.32
N VAL A 27 -0.38 11.07 -12.40
CA VAL A 27 1.00 10.92 -11.94
C VAL A 27 1.09 10.59 -10.46
N ILE A 28 0.39 11.33 -9.60
CA ILE A 28 0.51 11.13 -8.14
C ILE A 28 -0.22 9.87 -7.70
N THR A 29 -1.49 9.68 -8.10
CA THR A 29 -2.32 8.58 -7.58
C THR A 29 -2.03 7.26 -8.30
N GLU A 30 -2.02 7.28 -9.65
CA GLU A 30 -1.95 6.04 -10.43
C GLU A 30 -0.51 5.54 -10.61
N VAL A 31 0.48 6.43 -10.61
CA VAL A 31 1.89 6.05 -10.77
C VAL A 31 2.59 5.94 -9.43
N ILE A 32 2.72 7.04 -8.69
CA ILE A 32 3.54 7.08 -7.47
C ILE A 32 2.88 6.33 -6.32
N ALA A 33 1.63 6.66 -5.98
CA ALA A 33 0.97 6.10 -4.81
C ALA A 33 0.69 4.59 -4.97
N ARG A 34 0.29 4.14 -6.17
CA ARG A 34 0.06 2.70 -6.43
C ARG A 34 1.31 1.85 -6.29
N ALA A 35 2.50 2.39 -6.54
CA ALA A 35 3.76 1.67 -6.37
C ALA A 35 4.14 1.41 -4.91
N ALA A 36 3.54 2.12 -3.95
CA ALA A 36 3.89 2.01 -2.53
C ALA A 36 3.61 0.60 -1.96
N VAL A 37 2.44 0.03 -2.23
CA VAL A 37 2.06 -1.27 -1.66
C VAL A 37 2.92 -2.42 -2.21
N PRO A 38 3.15 -2.55 -3.53
CA PRO A 38 4.14 -3.48 -4.08
C PRO A 38 5.53 -3.33 -3.46
N ALA A 39 6.01 -2.09 -3.29
CA ALA A 39 7.29 -1.81 -2.66
C ALA A 39 7.34 -2.33 -1.21
N PHE A 40 6.25 -2.14 -0.44
CA PHE A 40 6.17 -2.66 0.92
C PHE A 40 6.16 -4.19 0.98
N PHE A 41 5.50 -4.89 0.04
CA PHE A 41 5.56 -6.35 -0.02
C PHE A 41 6.96 -6.84 -0.36
N ILE A 42 7.66 -6.25 -1.34
CA ILE A 42 9.05 -6.61 -1.67
C ILE A 42 9.95 -6.40 -0.46
N LEU A 43 9.88 -5.23 0.17
CA LEU A 43 10.68 -4.91 1.35
C LEU A 43 10.38 -5.85 2.52
N SER A 44 9.10 -6.18 2.73
CA SER A 44 8.68 -7.11 3.79
C SER A 44 9.22 -8.52 3.58
N GLY A 45 9.17 -9.04 2.35
CA GLY A 45 9.75 -10.33 1.99
C GLY A 45 11.27 -10.34 2.15
N TYR A 46 11.94 -9.28 1.70
CA TYR A 46 13.38 -9.11 1.89
C TYR A 46 13.78 -9.15 3.37
N LEU A 47 13.20 -8.25 4.18
CA LEU A 47 13.52 -8.13 5.61
C LEU A 47 13.07 -9.35 6.44
N PHE A 48 12.10 -10.13 5.95
CA PHE A 48 11.67 -11.34 6.65
C PHE A 48 12.76 -12.41 6.66
N PHE A 49 13.55 -12.53 5.60
CA PHE A 49 14.58 -13.57 5.43
C PHE A 49 16.02 -13.03 5.55
N PHE A 50 16.26 -11.76 5.26
CA PHE A 50 17.60 -11.17 5.32
C PHE A 50 18.18 -11.20 6.73
N GLY A 51 19.47 -11.52 6.85
CA GLY A 51 20.19 -11.66 8.13
C GLY A 51 19.95 -13.00 8.85
N LYS A 52 19.15 -13.92 8.28
CA LYS A 52 18.96 -15.26 8.83
C LYS A 52 19.85 -16.26 8.13
N THR A 53 20.71 -16.94 8.87
CA THR A 53 21.63 -17.96 8.35
C THR A 53 20.90 -19.26 7.97
N SER A 54 19.81 -19.58 8.70
CA SER A 54 18.96 -20.73 8.42
C SER A 54 17.48 -20.37 8.68
N PHE A 55 16.58 -21.08 7.99
CA PHE A 55 15.15 -20.96 8.19
C PHE A 55 14.62 -22.28 8.72
N SER A 56 14.43 -22.36 10.04
CA SER A 56 13.88 -23.51 10.76
C SER A 56 12.48 -23.22 11.26
N ARG A 57 11.79 -24.27 11.76
CA ARG A 57 10.50 -24.12 12.44
C ARG A 57 10.57 -23.13 13.60
N GLU A 58 11.66 -23.16 14.37
CA GLU A 58 11.85 -22.26 15.53
C GLU A 58 12.01 -20.80 15.08
N THR A 59 12.84 -20.55 14.06
CA THR A 59 13.01 -19.19 13.51
C THR A 59 11.71 -18.65 12.92
N TRP A 60 10.90 -19.52 12.29
CA TRP A 60 9.57 -19.14 11.79
C TRP A 60 8.60 -18.81 12.92
N LEU A 61 8.47 -19.66 13.94
CA LEU A 61 7.59 -19.43 15.08
C LEU A 61 7.97 -18.16 15.85
N THR A 62 9.27 -17.92 16.04
CA THR A 62 9.78 -16.68 16.65
C THR A 62 9.40 -15.46 15.83
N ALA A 63 9.53 -15.54 14.49
CA ALA A 63 9.09 -14.46 13.61
C ALA A 63 7.57 -14.24 13.69
N LEU A 64 6.74 -15.31 13.71
CA LEU A 64 5.29 -15.19 13.86
C LEU A 64 4.90 -14.57 15.21
N LYS A 65 5.53 -14.97 16.32
CA LYS A 65 5.29 -14.36 17.63
C LYS A 65 5.58 -12.87 17.63
N LYS A 66 6.67 -12.43 16.96
CA LYS A 66 6.96 -11.02 16.79
C LYS A 66 5.89 -10.32 15.92
N ARG A 67 5.47 -10.94 14.82
CA ARG A 67 4.45 -10.39 13.89
C ARG A 67 3.06 -10.36 14.51
N PHE A 68 2.74 -11.27 15.41
CA PHE A 68 1.50 -11.22 16.18
C PHE A 68 1.36 -9.88 16.92
N TRP A 69 2.39 -9.44 17.64
CA TRP A 69 2.36 -8.18 18.39
C TRP A 69 2.51 -6.93 17.49
N THR A 70 3.25 -7.05 16.38
CA THR A 70 3.56 -5.89 15.54
C THR A 70 2.62 -5.69 14.35
N LEU A 71 1.83 -6.71 13.98
CA LEU A 71 0.87 -6.65 12.87
C LEU A 71 -0.53 -7.04 13.29
N PHE A 72 -0.72 -8.24 13.89
CA PHE A 72 -2.05 -8.77 14.17
C PHE A 72 -2.77 -7.98 15.27
N VAL A 73 -2.10 -7.68 16.38
CA VAL A 73 -2.72 -6.88 17.47
C VAL A 73 -3.15 -5.49 16.97
N PRO A 74 -2.28 -4.68 16.30
CA PRO A 74 -2.72 -3.43 15.72
C PRO A 74 -3.85 -3.59 14.69
N PHE A 75 -3.79 -4.61 13.83
CA PHE A 75 -4.84 -4.90 12.85
C PHE A 75 -6.21 -5.06 13.51
N VAL A 76 -6.28 -5.83 14.59
CA VAL A 76 -7.53 -6.05 15.35
C VAL A 76 -8.00 -4.75 16.02
N LEU A 77 -7.09 -4.04 16.71
CA LEU A 77 -7.42 -2.82 17.44
C LEU A 77 -7.96 -1.73 16.51
N TRP A 78 -7.32 -1.50 15.35
CA TRP A 78 -7.76 -0.49 14.40
C TRP A 78 -9.11 -0.84 13.78
N ASN A 79 -9.40 -2.10 13.48
CA ASN A 79 -10.73 -2.50 13.02
C ASN A 79 -11.79 -2.32 14.11
N ILE A 80 -11.47 -2.58 15.39
CA ILE A 80 -12.40 -2.30 16.52
C ILE A 80 -12.66 -0.79 16.62
N ILE A 81 -11.64 0.04 16.49
CA ILE A 81 -11.79 1.49 16.48
C ILE A 81 -12.70 1.93 15.31
N ALA A 82 -12.49 1.36 14.11
CA ALA A 82 -13.33 1.62 12.94
C ALA A 82 -14.81 1.24 13.18
N VAL A 83 -15.06 0.13 13.87
CA VAL A 83 -16.42 -0.29 14.31
C VAL A 83 -17.03 0.76 15.21
N CYS A 84 -16.30 1.22 16.25
CA CYS A 84 -16.80 2.23 17.18
C CYS A 84 -17.16 3.54 16.45
N PHE A 85 -16.30 3.99 15.53
CA PHE A 85 -16.57 5.17 14.70
C PHE A 85 -17.81 4.98 13.81
N THR A 86 -17.93 3.82 13.17
CA THR A 86 -19.07 3.50 12.30
C THR A 86 -20.38 3.50 13.08
N ILE A 87 -20.43 2.84 14.24
CA ILE A 87 -21.63 2.81 15.11
C ILE A 87 -21.98 4.22 15.58
N ALA A 88 -21.01 5.00 16.06
CA ALA A 88 -21.24 6.35 16.52
C ALA A 88 -21.81 7.23 15.39
N PHE A 89 -21.22 7.16 14.19
CA PHE A 89 -21.70 7.91 13.03
C PHE A 89 -23.11 7.50 12.61
N CYS A 90 -23.39 6.19 12.53
CA CYS A 90 -24.71 5.68 12.16
C CYS A 90 -25.78 6.14 13.16
N ARG A 91 -25.48 6.11 14.47
CA ARG A 91 -26.38 6.63 15.51
C ARG A 91 -26.67 8.12 15.35
N ILE A 92 -25.63 8.95 15.11
CA ILE A 92 -25.79 10.40 14.89
C ILE A 92 -26.67 10.69 13.65
N LYS A 93 -26.57 9.85 12.60
CA LYS A 93 -27.33 10.01 11.37
C LYS A 93 -28.68 9.28 11.36
N GLY A 94 -29.03 8.54 12.40
CA GLY A 94 -30.26 7.73 12.47
C GLY A 94 -30.25 6.54 11.48
N LEU A 95 -29.07 6.05 11.10
CA LEU A 95 -28.90 4.95 10.13
C LEU A 95 -28.63 3.63 10.86
N PRO A 96 -29.09 2.48 10.31
CA PRO A 96 -28.68 1.17 10.82
C PRO A 96 -27.20 0.93 10.54
N SER A 97 -26.45 0.40 11.52
CA SER A 97 -25.03 0.10 11.33
C SER A 97 -24.80 -1.12 10.45
N GLY A 98 -25.73 -2.09 10.43
CA GLY A 98 -25.68 -3.29 9.58
C GLY A 98 -24.40 -4.15 9.66
N LEU A 99 -23.54 -3.90 10.65
CA LEU A 99 -22.22 -4.50 10.74
C LEU A 99 -22.28 -5.99 11.07
N ASN A 100 -21.56 -6.79 10.30
CA ASN A 100 -21.33 -8.20 10.59
C ASN A 100 -19.97 -8.36 11.26
N PHE A 101 -19.98 -8.83 12.53
CA PHE A 101 -18.76 -8.91 13.34
C PHE A 101 -17.62 -9.71 12.67
N VAL A 102 -17.93 -10.81 12.01
CA VAL A 102 -16.91 -11.63 11.32
C VAL A 102 -16.37 -10.93 10.09
N ARG A 103 -17.26 -10.27 9.33
CA ARG A 103 -16.88 -9.59 8.09
C ARG A 103 -16.05 -8.34 8.29
N ILE A 104 -16.18 -7.67 9.44
CA ILE A 104 -15.44 -6.44 9.78
C ILE A 104 -13.94 -6.58 9.51
N PHE A 105 -13.35 -7.71 9.88
CA PHE A 105 -11.92 -7.96 9.72
C PHE A 105 -11.54 -8.44 8.32
N LEU A 106 -12.48 -8.89 7.54
CA LEU A 106 -12.21 -9.63 6.32
C LEU A 106 -12.76 -8.96 5.06
N ASN A 107 -14.03 -8.52 5.04
CA ASN A 107 -14.71 -8.13 3.82
C ASN A 107 -15.91 -7.17 4.00
N GLU A 108 -15.89 -6.28 4.99
CA GLU A 108 -16.94 -5.25 5.16
C GLU A 108 -16.68 -3.96 4.37
N GLY A 109 -15.42 -3.72 3.96
CA GLY A 109 -15.08 -2.59 3.11
C GLY A 109 -15.63 -2.76 1.69
N ASN A 110 -15.67 -1.65 0.94
CA ASN A 110 -16.14 -1.66 -0.45
C ASN A 110 -15.32 -2.65 -1.29
N PRO A 111 -15.95 -3.65 -1.91
CA PRO A 111 -15.24 -4.60 -2.75
C PRO A 111 -14.76 -3.91 -4.04
N SER A 112 -13.59 -4.31 -4.52
CA SER A 112 -13.12 -4.02 -5.88
C SER A 112 -13.35 -5.23 -6.76
N THR A 113 -14.02 -5.03 -7.87
CA THR A 113 -14.27 -6.07 -8.87
C THR A 113 -13.48 -5.78 -10.14
N TRP A 114 -12.95 -6.82 -10.76
CA TRP A 114 -12.29 -6.73 -12.08
C TRP A 114 -12.50 -8.03 -12.86
N MET A 115 -12.29 -7.97 -14.16
CA MET A 115 -12.30 -9.14 -15.05
C MET A 115 -10.86 -9.53 -15.37
N ASP A 116 -10.55 -10.82 -15.29
CA ASP A 116 -9.27 -11.35 -15.74
C ASP A 116 -9.22 -11.50 -17.29
N VAL A 117 -8.06 -11.87 -17.83
CA VAL A 117 -7.91 -12.08 -19.28
C VAL A 117 -8.69 -13.27 -19.82
N PHE A 118 -9.20 -14.14 -18.96
CA PHE A 118 -10.02 -15.29 -19.31
C PHE A 118 -11.52 -15.02 -19.25
N GLY A 119 -11.93 -13.79 -18.87
CA GLY A 119 -13.33 -13.38 -18.74
C GLY A 119 -13.96 -13.70 -17.39
N ASN A 120 -13.21 -14.17 -16.39
CA ASN A 120 -13.74 -14.41 -15.06
C ASN A 120 -13.79 -13.12 -14.24
N THR A 121 -14.88 -12.91 -13.51
CA THR A 121 -15.02 -11.77 -12.60
C THR A 121 -14.46 -12.14 -11.23
N HIS A 122 -13.53 -11.36 -10.76
CA HIS A 122 -12.91 -11.50 -9.43
C HIS A 122 -13.34 -10.37 -8.50
N THR A 123 -13.37 -10.67 -7.20
CA THR A 123 -13.74 -9.70 -6.17
C THR A 123 -12.71 -9.68 -5.05
N LEU A 124 -12.09 -8.53 -4.83
CA LEU A 124 -11.20 -8.31 -3.69
C LEU A 124 -11.98 -7.63 -2.58
N CYS A 125 -12.08 -8.32 -1.45
CA CYS A 125 -12.76 -7.82 -0.26
C CYS A 125 -11.74 -7.16 0.69
N TYR A 126 -12.19 -6.08 1.34
CA TYR A 126 -11.37 -5.30 2.26
C TYR A 126 -11.90 -5.39 3.70
N PRO A 127 -11.05 -5.27 4.74
CA PRO A 127 -11.52 -5.03 6.10
C PRO A 127 -12.26 -3.70 6.20
N LEU A 128 -12.95 -3.46 7.32
CA LEU A 128 -13.71 -2.22 7.53
C LEU A 128 -12.79 -0.99 7.47
N ASP A 129 -11.62 -1.06 8.07
CA ASP A 129 -10.54 -0.10 7.86
C ASP A 129 -9.74 -0.51 6.61
N ILE A 130 -10.14 0.05 5.48
CA ILE A 130 -9.68 -0.39 4.14
C ILE A 130 -8.16 -0.54 4.04
N PRO A 131 -7.28 0.42 4.43
CA PRO A 131 -5.83 0.28 4.29
C PRO A 131 -5.25 -0.96 4.94
N LEU A 132 -5.92 -1.51 5.94
CA LEU A 132 -5.44 -2.69 6.65
C LEU A 132 -5.48 -3.98 5.84
N TRP A 133 -6.06 -3.97 4.62
CA TRP A 133 -5.99 -5.12 3.71
C TRP A 133 -4.54 -5.55 3.45
N TYR A 134 -3.62 -4.59 3.31
CA TYR A 134 -2.20 -4.88 3.17
C TYR A 134 -1.63 -5.64 4.38
N ILE A 135 -2.02 -5.24 5.60
CA ILE A 135 -1.57 -5.90 6.83
C ILE A 135 -2.15 -7.31 6.93
N ARG A 136 -3.43 -7.51 6.58
CA ARG A 136 -4.07 -8.81 6.52
C ARG A 136 -3.31 -9.76 5.59
N ASP A 137 -3.06 -9.33 4.36
CA ASP A 137 -2.36 -10.13 3.35
C ASP A 137 -0.90 -10.39 3.78
N LEU A 138 -0.24 -9.42 4.42
CA LEU A 138 1.10 -9.62 4.97
C LEU A 138 1.13 -10.64 6.10
N ILE A 139 0.10 -10.71 6.95
CA ILE A 139 -0.02 -11.75 7.98
C ILE A 139 -0.12 -13.14 7.32
N VAL A 140 -0.95 -13.27 6.28
CA VAL A 140 -1.08 -14.52 5.50
C VAL A 140 0.26 -14.92 4.89
N LEU A 141 0.98 -13.98 4.27
CA LEU A 141 2.32 -14.22 3.70
C LEU A 141 3.34 -14.67 4.76
N CYS A 142 3.30 -14.09 5.97
CA CYS A 142 4.16 -14.53 7.08
C CYS A 142 3.82 -15.95 7.54
N ILE A 143 2.54 -16.34 7.55
CA ILE A 143 2.11 -17.70 7.85
C ILE A 143 2.58 -18.66 6.75
N CYS A 144 2.39 -18.29 5.48
CA CYS A 144 2.79 -19.09 4.32
C CYS A 144 4.31 -19.06 4.04
N SER A 145 5.10 -18.31 4.82
CA SER A 145 6.54 -18.12 4.56
C SER A 145 7.38 -19.41 4.51
N PRO A 146 7.06 -20.55 5.20
CA PRO A 146 7.77 -21.79 5.02
C PRO A 146 7.61 -22.37 3.61
N ILE A 147 6.40 -22.28 3.06
CA ILE A 147 6.08 -22.72 1.70
C ILE A 147 6.84 -21.85 0.68
N ILE A 148 6.76 -20.52 0.87
CA ILE A 148 7.49 -19.56 0.03
C ILE A 148 9.00 -19.83 0.09
N TYR A 149 9.54 -20.10 1.28
CA TYR A 149 10.96 -20.43 1.46
C TYR A 149 11.37 -21.67 0.65
N LEU A 150 10.58 -22.76 0.71
CA LEU A 150 10.86 -23.98 -0.02
C LEU A 150 10.90 -23.74 -1.53
N PHE A 151 9.89 -23.09 -2.09
CA PHE A 151 9.84 -22.80 -3.52
C PHE A 151 10.96 -21.85 -3.96
N VAL A 152 11.19 -20.77 -3.21
CA VAL A 152 12.23 -19.78 -3.53
C VAL A 152 13.64 -20.36 -3.39
N LYS A 153 13.86 -21.33 -2.49
CA LYS A 153 15.14 -22.01 -2.31
C LYS A 153 15.42 -23.01 -3.43
N HIS A 154 14.45 -23.83 -3.80
CA HIS A 154 14.67 -24.97 -4.71
C HIS A 154 14.35 -24.67 -6.18
N VAL A 155 13.25 -23.94 -6.44
CA VAL A 155 12.77 -23.66 -7.81
C VAL A 155 12.41 -22.17 -8.02
N PRO A 156 13.31 -21.23 -7.66
CA PRO A 156 12.96 -19.81 -7.60
C PRO A 156 12.46 -19.23 -8.92
N LYS A 157 13.11 -19.59 -10.03
CA LYS A 157 12.74 -19.06 -11.35
C LYS A 157 11.33 -19.50 -11.74
N LEU A 158 11.05 -20.81 -11.63
CA LEU A 158 9.73 -21.35 -11.96
C LEU A 158 8.65 -20.74 -11.07
N PHE A 159 8.91 -20.67 -9.77
CA PHE A 159 7.94 -20.13 -8.82
C PHE A 159 7.59 -18.66 -9.10
N ILE A 160 8.61 -17.81 -9.32
CA ILE A 160 8.40 -16.39 -9.65
C ILE A 160 7.70 -16.25 -11.01
N VAL A 161 8.04 -17.05 -12.02
CA VAL A 161 7.39 -17.02 -13.33
C VAL A 161 5.92 -17.42 -13.23
N VAL A 162 5.58 -18.44 -12.46
CA VAL A 162 4.18 -18.86 -12.24
C VAL A 162 3.39 -17.77 -11.52
N LEU A 163 3.93 -17.17 -10.45
CA LEU A 163 3.27 -16.05 -9.76
C LEU A 163 3.12 -14.83 -10.68
N PHE A 164 4.13 -14.54 -11.50
CA PHE A 164 4.07 -13.45 -12.46
C PHE A 164 3.00 -13.70 -13.53
N PHE A 165 2.89 -14.94 -14.01
CA PHE A 165 1.83 -15.32 -14.96
C PHE A 165 0.43 -15.02 -14.38
N PHE A 166 0.13 -15.45 -13.14
CA PHE A 166 -1.15 -15.13 -12.52
C PHE A 166 -1.35 -13.62 -12.27
N ALA A 167 -0.28 -12.91 -11.90
CA ALA A 167 -0.34 -11.46 -11.71
C ALA A 167 -0.65 -10.69 -13.01
N ILE A 168 -0.09 -11.11 -14.15
CA ILE A 168 -0.31 -10.45 -15.45
C ILE A 168 -1.65 -10.80 -16.08
N THR A 169 -2.21 -11.98 -15.79
CA THR A 169 -3.55 -12.37 -16.26
C THR A 169 -4.67 -11.72 -15.47
N GLY A 170 -4.38 -11.15 -14.31
CA GLY A 170 -5.39 -10.62 -13.39
C GLY A 170 -6.18 -11.71 -12.67
N TYR A 171 -5.83 -13.00 -12.87
CA TYR A 171 -6.49 -14.11 -12.20
C TYR A 171 -6.29 -14.08 -10.68
N ASN A 172 -7.33 -14.39 -9.92
CA ASN A 172 -7.27 -14.52 -8.47
C ASN A 172 -8.08 -15.73 -7.98
N LEU A 173 -7.73 -16.28 -6.83
CA LEU A 173 -8.48 -17.38 -6.22
C LEU A 173 -9.72 -16.93 -5.46
N ASP A 174 -9.93 -15.64 -5.29
CA ASP A 174 -11.00 -15.03 -4.50
C ASP A 174 -11.05 -15.50 -3.03
N VAL A 175 -9.89 -15.94 -2.54
CA VAL A 175 -9.68 -16.31 -1.14
C VAL A 175 -9.21 -15.08 -0.37
N ILE A 176 -9.87 -14.80 0.74
CA ILE A 176 -9.57 -13.63 1.58
C ILE A 176 -8.12 -13.69 2.08
N GLY A 177 -7.38 -12.60 1.87
CA GLY A 177 -5.97 -12.51 2.25
C GLY A 177 -5.01 -13.20 1.27
N PHE A 178 -5.52 -13.81 0.21
CA PHE A 178 -4.71 -14.38 -0.86
C PHE A 178 -4.76 -13.49 -2.11
N ASN A 179 -3.64 -12.90 -2.46
CA ASN A 179 -3.49 -12.07 -3.63
C ASN A 179 -2.19 -12.42 -4.35
N TYR A 180 -2.26 -12.85 -5.61
CA TYR A 180 -1.08 -13.24 -6.39
C TYR A 180 -0.05 -12.13 -6.52
N ASN A 181 -0.47 -10.87 -6.62
CA ASN A 181 0.47 -9.74 -6.63
C ASN A 181 1.22 -9.63 -5.30
N ALA A 182 0.54 -9.79 -4.17
CA ALA A 182 1.17 -9.78 -2.85
C ALA A 182 2.19 -10.93 -2.70
N PHE A 183 1.81 -12.15 -3.13
CA PHE A 183 2.70 -13.31 -3.16
C PHE A 183 3.89 -13.09 -4.09
N LEU A 184 3.69 -12.54 -5.29
CA LEU A 184 4.75 -12.24 -6.25
C LEU A 184 5.78 -11.28 -5.64
N PHE A 185 5.32 -10.11 -5.19
CA PHE A 185 6.22 -9.07 -4.69
C PHE A 185 6.95 -9.50 -3.42
N PHE A 186 6.25 -10.15 -2.49
CA PHE A 186 6.87 -10.71 -1.30
C PHE A 186 7.91 -11.79 -1.66
N SER A 187 7.63 -12.66 -2.64
CA SER A 187 8.55 -13.72 -3.07
C SER A 187 9.78 -13.17 -3.78
N ILE A 188 9.66 -12.08 -4.56
CA ILE A 188 10.81 -11.38 -5.15
C ILE A 188 11.72 -10.83 -4.05
N GLY A 189 11.16 -10.16 -3.05
CA GLY A 189 11.92 -9.70 -1.89
C GLY A 189 12.56 -10.86 -1.12
N SER A 190 11.80 -11.94 -0.89
CA SER A 190 12.29 -13.16 -0.23
C SER A 190 13.46 -13.80 -0.97
N TYR A 191 13.43 -13.81 -2.31
CA TYR A 191 14.53 -14.33 -3.12
C TYR A 191 15.84 -13.60 -2.86
N VAL A 192 15.80 -12.27 -2.79
CA VAL A 192 16.97 -11.44 -2.49
C VAL A 192 17.44 -11.67 -1.06
N GLY A 193 16.48 -11.72 -0.08
CA GLY A 193 16.74 -11.91 1.34
C GLY A 193 17.33 -13.29 1.67
N ILE A 194 16.76 -14.39 1.12
CA ILE A 194 17.26 -15.76 1.33
C ILE A 194 18.67 -15.92 0.79
N ARG A 195 19.00 -15.24 -0.31
CA ARG A 195 20.34 -15.23 -0.88
C ARG A 195 21.30 -14.27 -0.19
N GLN A 196 20.89 -13.63 0.89
CA GLN A 196 21.68 -12.68 1.67
C GLN A 196 22.31 -11.55 0.82
N LYS A 197 21.67 -11.18 -0.30
CA LYS A 197 22.15 -10.12 -1.17
C LYS A 197 21.71 -8.77 -0.63
N ASN A 198 22.64 -7.82 -0.62
CA ASN A 198 22.29 -6.43 -0.28
C ASN A 198 21.49 -5.80 -1.43
N ILE A 199 20.24 -5.44 -1.15
CA ILE A 199 19.32 -4.88 -2.15
C ILE A 199 19.79 -3.51 -2.67
N VAL A 200 20.50 -2.73 -1.84
CA VAL A 200 21.07 -1.43 -2.22
C VAL A 200 22.23 -1.61 -3.20
N GLU A 201 23.13 -2.55 -2.92
CA GLU A 201 24.26 -2.87 -3.82
C GLU A 201 23.76 -3.43 -5.16
N LEU A 202 22.73 -4.30 -5.12
CA LEU A 202 22.09 -4.80 -6.32
C LEU A 202 21.52 -3.66 -7.17
N GLY A 203 20.82 -2.72 -6.55
CA GLY A 203 20.29 -1.55 -7.22
C GLY A 203 21.36 -0.65 -7.81
N ARG A 204 22.46 -0.41 -7.07
CA ARG A 204 23.59 0.41 -7.54
C ARG A 204 24.29 -0.19 -8.75
N ARG A 205 24.47 -1.49 -8.79
CA ARG A 205 25.09 -2.18 -9.91
C ARG A 205 24.39 -1.89 -11.24
N PHE A 206 23.06 -1.73 -11.20
CA PHE A 206 22.21 -1.48 -12.37
C PHE A 206 21.56 -0.09 -12.34
N LYS A 207 22.16 0.87 -11.63
CA LYS A 207 21.58 2.19 -11.39
C LYS A 207 21.07 2.87 -12.67
N VAL A 208 21.95 3.04 -13.66
CA VAL A 208 21.63 3.80 -14.88
C VAL A 208 20.54 3.10 -15.70
N PRO A 209 20.67 1.80 -16.06
CA PRO A 209 19.64 1.13 -16.84
C PRO A 209 18.30 1.03 -16.11
N ILE A 210 18.29 0.84 -14.78
CA ILE A 210 17.04 0.81 -14.01
C ILE A 210 16.33 2.18 -14.02
N LEU A 211 17.07 3.28 -13.84
CA LEU A 211 16.49 4.62 -13.86
C LEU A 211 15.94 4.99 -15.24
N ILE A 212 16.68 4.70 -16.31
CA ILE A 212 16.22 4.94 -17.69
C ILE A 212 14.98 4.12 -18.00
N LEU A 213 15.01 2.83 -17.66
CA LEU A 213 13.87 1.93 -17.88
C LEU A 213 12.64 2.40 -17.09
N THR A 214 12.82 2.76 -15.81
CA THR A 214 11.72 3.25 -14.97
C THR A 214 11.14 4.55 -15.52
N PHE A 215 11.97 5.47 -15.98
CA PHE A 215 11.49 6.71 -16.60
C PHE A 215 10.67 6.41 -17.87
N GLY A 216 11.17 5.56 -18.76
CA GLY A 216 10.43 5.13 -19.96
C GLY A 216 9.09 4.46 -19.61
N LEU A 217 9.09 3.61 -18.58
CA LEU A 217 7.86 2.97 -18.09
C LEU A 217 6.88 3.96 -17.46
N ILE A 218 7.35 4.99 -16.76
CA ILE A 218 6.49 6.07 -16.23
C ILE A 218 5.78 6.77 -17.39
N VAL A 219 6.52 7.17 -18.43
CA VAL A 219 5.95 7.85 -19.59
C VAL A 219 4.91 6.95 -20.28
N LEU A 220 5.28 5.70 -20.54
CA LEU A 220 4.36 4.72 -21.16
C LEU A 220 3.10 4.50 -20.29
N PHE A 221 3.28 4.38 -18.99
CA PHE A 221 2.17 4.15 -18.05
C PHE A 221 1.21 5.35 -18.03
N ILE A 222 1.75 6.57 -18.00
CA ILE A 222 0.96 7.81 -18.07
C ILE A 222 0.18 7.86 -19.37
N TYR A 223 0.83 7.57 -20.49
CA TYR A 223 0.18 7.59 -21.80
C TYR A 223 -0.97 6.59 -21.88
N LEU A 224 -0.72 5.30 -21.56
CA LEU A 224 -1.76 4.27 -21.61
C LEU A 224 -2.93 4.59 -20.67
N ARG A 225 -2.65 5.05 -19.46
CA ARG A 225 -3.71 5.43 -18.52
C ARG A 225 -4.50 6.65 -18.98
N SER A 226 -3.87 7.60 -19.65
CA SER A 226 -4.55 8.80 -20.17
C SER A 226 -5.57 8.49 -21.28
N ILE A 227 -5.36 7.39 -21.99
CA ILE A 227 -6.30 6.90 -23.02
C ILE A 227 -7.26 5.81 -22.52
N GLY A 228 -7.30 5.57 -21.18
CA GLY A 228 -8.19 4.58 -20.55
C GLY A 228 -7.70 3.14 -20.61
N GLU A 229 -6.50 2.88 -21.14
CA GLU A 229 -5.95 1.53 -21.27
C GLU A 229 -5.28 1.05 -19.97
N THR A 230 -5.57 -0.18 -19.58
CA THR A 230 -5.00 -0.83 -18.40
C THR A 230 -4.36 -2.16 -18.76
N GLN A 231 -3.04 -2.27 -18.56
CA GLN A 231 -2.30 -3.48 -18.86
C GLN A 231 -1.75 -4.11 -17.57
N TYR A 232 -2.30 -5.23 -17.14
CA TYR A 232 -1.91 -5.89 -15.87
C TYR A 232 -0.43 -6.29 -15.85
N TRP A 233 0.12 -6.80 -16.96
CA TRP A 233 1.53 -7.17 -17.07
C TRP A 233 2.46 -5.97 -16.87
N LEU A 234 2.09 -4.82 -17.42
CA LEU A 234 2.87 -3.59 -17.30
C LEU A 234 2.91 -3.10 -15.85
N ASN A 235 1.79 -3.21 -15.11
CA ASN A 235 1.73 -2.84 -13.70
C ASN A 235 2.79 -3.59 -12.87
N SER A 236 2.82 -4.92 -12.96
CA SER A 236 3.73 -5.73 -12.16
C SER A 236 5.20 -5.44 -12.49
N PHE A 237 5.53 -5.33 -13.77
CA PHE A 237 6.87 -5.00 -14.22
C PHE A 237 7.30 -3.58 -13.81
N PHE A 238 6.42 -2.61 -14.01
CA PHE A 238 6.63 -1.23 -13.59
C PHE A 238 6.92 -1.11 -12.10
N PHE A 239 6.13 -1.76 -11.24
CA PHE A 239 6.31 -1.66 -9.79
C PHE A 239 7.65 -2.25 -9.31
N ILE A 240 8.15 -3.31 -9.96
CA ILE A 240 9.47 -3.86 -9.65
C ILE A 240 10.58 -2.85 -10.00
N CYS A 241 10.52 -2.28 -11.22
CA CYS A 241 11.50 -1.29 -11.67
C CYS A 241 11.45 -0.02 -10.82
N PHE A 242 10.25 0.47 -10.51
CA PHE A 242 10.02 1.63 -9.67
C PHE A 242 10.57 1.43 -8.25
N PHE A 243 10.31 0.27 -7.65
CA PHE A 243 10.87 -0.07 -6.34
C PHE A 243 12.40 -0.05 -6.34
N MET A 244 13.04 -0.68 -7.34
CA MET A 244 14.49 -0.70 -7.43
C MET A 244 15.06 0.72 -7.63
N SER A 245 14.40 1.55 -8.44
CA SER A 245 14.77 2.97 -8.61
C SER A 245 14.64 3.75 -7.30
N LEU A 246 13.55 3.53 -6.56
CA LEU A 246 13.32 4.15 -5.26
C LEU A 246 14.43 3.77 -4.27
N VAL A 247 14.81 2.49 -4.20
CA VAL A 247 15.91 2.01 -3.34
C VAL A 247 17.21 2.72 -3.67
N VAL A 248 17.55 2.84 -4.97
CA VAL A 248 18.79 3.49 -5.42
C VAL A 248 18.80 4.98 -5.08
N VAL A 249 17.70 5.68 -5.36
CA VAL A 249 17.58 7.13 -5.11
C VAL A 249 17.62 7.42 -3.62
N VAL A 250 16.79 6.72 -2.83
CA VAL A 250 16.72 6.94 -1.37
C VAL A 250 18.05 6.60 -0.68
N ALA A 251 18.68 5.48 -1.06
CA ALA A 251 20.00 5.12 -0.53
C ALA A 251 21.06 6.17 -0.89
N GLY A 252 21.01 6.74 -2.10
CA GLY A 252 21.88 7.85 -2.50
C GLY A 252 21.66 9.09 -1.64
N LEU A 253 20.41 9.53 -1.47
CA LEU A 253 20.06 10.70 -0.68
C LEU A 253 20.49 10.58 0.80
N ILE A 254 20.30 9.39 1.38
CA ILE A 254 20.72 9.12 2.76
C ILE A 254 22.25 9.18 2.88
N GLN A 255 23.00 8.59 1.95
CA GLN A 255 24.47 8.59 1.99
C GLN A 255 25.09 9.95 1.80
N HIS A 256 24.50 10.78 0.95
CA HIS A 256 24.93 12.17 0.78
C HIS A 256 24.47 13.08 1.92
N GLY A 257 23.79 12.54 2.95
CA GLY A 257 23.27 13.32 4.06
C GLY A 257 22.16 14.32 3.70
N SER A 258 21.64 14.23 2.48
CA SER A 258 20.59 15.15 1.97
C SER A 258 19.24 14.92 2.63
N VAL A 259 19.00 13.74 3.17
CA VAL A 259 17.73 13.38 3.84
C VAL A 259 18.04 12.79 5.22
N ARG A 260 17.49 13.41 6.25
CA ARG A 260 17.45 12.88 7.62
C ARG A 260 16.00 12.63 8.01
N LEU A 261 15.69 11.39 8.33
CA LEU A 261 14.34 11.03 8.77
C LEU A 261 14.11 11.53 10.19
N HIS A 262 13.10 12.36 10.38
CA HIS A 262 12.73 12.84 11.71
C HIS A 262 12.15 11.68 12.53
N PRO A 263 12.59 11.43 13.78
CA PRO A 263 12.14 10.30 14.59
C PRO A 263 10.62 10.19 14.75
N LEU A 264 9.93 11.34 14.86
CA LEU A 264 8.47 11.39 14.93
C LEU A 264 7.82 10.73 13.71
N LEU A 265 8.28 11.08 12.48
CA LEU A 265 7.73 10.52 11.25
C LEU A 265 7.93 8.99 11.19
N VAL A 266 9.12 8.52 11.58
CA VAL A 266 9.41 7.07 11.58
C VAL A 266 8.51 6.30 12.55
N LYS A 267 8.30 6.84 13.76
CA LYS A 267 7.49 6.19 14.80
C LYS A 267 6.00 6.24 14.48
N SER A 268 5.52 7.31 13.87
CA SER A 268 4.10 7.52 13.57
C SER A 268 3.59 6.89 12.27
N VAL A 269 4.49 6.41 11.38
CA VAL A 269 4.13 5.90 10.04
C VAL A 269 2.96 4.92 10.06
N PHE A 270 2.98 3.93 10.97
CA PHE A 270 1.92 2.92 11.02
C PHE A 270 0.61 3.51 11.55
N PHE A 271 0.68 4.38 12.54
CA PHE A 271 -0.50 5.08 13.08
C PHE A 271 -1.17 5.95 12.02
N VAL A 272 -0.38 6.75 11.29
CA VAL A 272 -0.87 7.55 10.17
C VAL A 272 -1.47 6.66 9.07
N PHE A 273 -0.79 5.55 8.73
CA PHE A 273 -1.25 4.60 7.73
C PHE A 273 -2.63 4.00 8.09
N ALA A 274 -2.87 3.65 9.34
CA ALA A 274 -4.16 3.10 9.76
C ALA A 274 -5.24 4.20 9.88
N LEU A 275 -4.91 5.37 10.43
CA LEU A 275 -5.91 6.39 10.72
C LEU A 275 -6.35 7.21 9.49
N HIS A 276 -5.45 7.46 8.52
CA HIS A 276 -5.70 8.42 7.43
C HIS A 276 -6.90 8.09 6.55
N HIS A 277 -7.28 6.82 6.45
CA HIS A 277 -8.40 6.33 5.62
C HIS A 277 -9.50 5.65 6.45
N MET A 278 -9.52 5.89 7.78
CA MET A 278 -10.55 5.31 8.63
C MET A 278 -11.96 5.74 8.18
N PRO A 279 -12.96 4.84 8.21
CA PRO A 279 -14.33 5.18 7.86
C PRO A 279 -14.78 6.45 8.55
N TYR A 280 -15.44 7.34 7.81
CA TYR A 280 -15.96 8.66 8.25
C TYR A 280 -14.92 9.70 8.66
N PHE A 281 -13.68 9.36 9.00
CA PHE A 281 -12.58 10.31 9.13
C PHE A 281 -12.26 10.97 7.78
N MET A 282 -12.39 10.18 6.70
CA MET A 282 -12.30 10.67 5.32
C MET A 282 -13.47 11.57 4.91
N ALA A 283 -14.64 11.35 5.47
CA ALA A 283 -15.86 12.10 5.17
C ALA A 283 -15.96 13.44 5.90
N LEU A 284 -14.96 13.83 6.70
CA LEU A 284 -14.87 15.19 7.22
C LEU A 284 -14.71 16.13 6.03
N PRO A 285 -15.81 16.77 5.53
CA PRO A 285 -15.69 17.71 4.44
C PRO A 285 -14.82 18.85 4.92
N LEU A 286 -13.79 19.17 4.17
CA LEU A 286 -13.04 20.39 4.44
C LEU A 286 -13.99 21.56 4.11
N PRO A 287 -14.43 22.35 5.10
CA PRO A 287 -15.48 23.35 4.90
C PRO A 287 -15.09 24.41 3.87
N TRP A 288 -13.79 24.60 3.67
CA TRP A 288 -13.24 25.60 2.75
C TRP A 288 -13.61 25.35 1.28
N LEU A 289 -13.81 24.08 0.85
CA LEU A 289 -14.27 23.78 -0.52
C LEU A 289 -15.65 24.39 -0.83
N LYS A 290 -16.49 24.58 0.19
CA LYS A 290 -17.80 25.22 0.03
C LYS A 290 -17.73 26.74 -0.03
N LEU A 291 -16.59 27.33 0.35
CA LEU A 291 -16.39 28.77 0.40
C LEU A 291 -15.88 29.35 -0.92
N PHE A 292 -15.38 28.49 -1.84
CA PHE A 292 -14.82 28.92 -3.12
C PHE A 292 -15.65 28.40 -4.30
N PRO A 293 -15.76 29.19 -5.39
CA PRO A 293 -16.42 28.74 -6.61
C PRO A 293 -15.65 27.56 -7.21
N SER A 294 -16.40 26.63 -7.84
CA SER A 294 -15.80 25.48 -8.49
C SER A 294 -14.90 25.91 -9.66
N SER A 295 -13.60 25.75 -9.49
CA SER A 295 -12.59 26.02 -10.52
C SER A 295 -11.50 24.97 -10.48
N THR A 296 -10.76 24.78 -11.56
CA THR A 296 -9.65 23.83 -11.65
C THR A 296 -8.60 24.11 -10.57
N LEU A 297 -8.34 25.38 -10.28
CA LEU A 297 -7.38 25.78 -9.24
C LEU A 297 -7.82 25.33 -7.84
N VAL A 298 -9.12 25.40 -7.55
CA VAL A 298 -9.70 24.90 -6.27
C VAL A 298 -9.57 23.39 -6.21
N PHE A 299 -9.81 22.65 -7.31
CA PHE A 299 -9.63 21.20 -7.35
C PHE A 299 -8.17 20.78 -7.16
N VAL A 300 -7.22 21.47 -7.78
CA VAL A 300 -5.78 21.24 -7.56
C VAL A 300 -5.41 21.54 -6.11
N GLY A 301 -5.88 22.66 -5.57
CA GLY A 301 -5.65 23.04 -4.18
C GLY A 301 -6.19 21.99 -3.20
N ASP A 302 -7.42 21.53 -3.38
CA ASP A 302 -8.01 20.46 -2.58
C ASP A 302 -7.19 19.17 -2.65
N TYR A 303 -6.86 18.76 -3.86
CA TYR A 303 -6.12 17.53 -4.10
C TYR A 303 -4.74 17.51 -3.41
N LEU A 304 -4.03 18.65 -3.37
CA LEU A 304 -2.72 18.76 -2.75
C LEU A 304 -2.79 19.04 -1.24
N LEU A 305 -3.72 19.89 -0.79
CA LEU A 305 -3.79 20.30 0.61
C LEU A 305 -4.51 19.28 1.50
N THR A 306 -5.55 18.62 0.99
CA THR A 306 -6.32 17.64 1.78
C THR A 306 -5.45 16.53 2.38
N PRO A 307 -4.54 15.86 1.64
CA PRO A 307 -3.65 14.86 2.22
C PRO A 307 -2.71 15.45 3.28
N ILE A 308 -2.18 16.66 3.05
CA ILE A 308 -1.29 17.34 3.99
C ILE A 308 -2.01 17.61 5.31
N ILE A 309 -3.22 18.17 5.25
CA ILE A 309 -4.04 18.46 6.42
C ILE A 309 -4.37 17.18 7.18
N LYS A 310 -4.79 16.12 6.46
CA LYS A 310 -5.12 14.81 7.08
C LYS A 310 -3.92 14.18 7.76
N ILE A 311 -2.75 14.16 7.11
CA ILE A 311 -1.51 13.64 7.69
C ILE A 311 -1.12 14.46 8.92
N SER A 312 -1.20 15.79 8.86
CA SER A 312 -0.91 16.69 9.99
C SER A 312 -1.84 16.42 11.17
N LEU A 313 -3.12 16.20 10.91
CA LEU A 313 -4.09 15.85 11.95
C LEU A 313 -3.79 14.46 12.56
N CYS A 314 -3.43 13.48 11.74
CA CYS A 314 -3.00 12.17 12.23
C CYS A 314 -1.75 12.26 13.11
N LEU A 315 -0.76 13.08 12.71
CA LEU A 315 0.44 13.32 13.50
C LEU A 315 0.13 14.02 14.84
N LEU A 316 -0.76 14.99 14.82
CA LEU A 316 -1.22 15.67 16.05
C LEU A 316 -1.88 14.66 17.00
N LEU A 317 -2.79 13.84 16.51
CA LEU A 317 -3.44 12.79 17.31
C LEU A 317 -2.43 11.76 17.83
N TYR A 318 -1.44 11.38 17.01
CA TYR A 318 -0.35 10.53 17.47
C TYR A 318 0.42 11.16 18.65
N ILE A 319 0.80 12.44 18.55
CA ILE A 319 1.54 13.16 19.60
C ILE A 319 0.71 13.27 20.89
N ILE A 320 -0.57 13.60 20.76
CA ILE A 320 -1.49 13.68 21.92
C ILE A 320 -1.57 12.31 22.60
N LEU A 321 -1.81 11.25 21.82
CA LEU A 321 -1.95 9.90 22.35
C LEU A 321 -0.64 9.40 22.98
N ASP A 322 0.51 9.74 22.41
CA ASP A 322 1.83 9.38 22.94
C ASP A 322 2.09 10.02 24.31
N LYS A 323 1.60 11.27 24.52
CA LYS A 323 1.69 11.97 25.79
C LYS A 323 0.69 11.44 26.83
N VAL A 324 -0.55 11.14 26.43
CA VAL A 324 -1.62 10.71 27.34
C VAL A 324 -1.47 9.24 27.71
N SER A 325 -1.19 8.39 26.76
CA SER A 325 -1.07 6.94 26.96
C SER A 325 -0.05 6.30 26.02
N PRO A 326 1.26 6.36 26.34
CA PRO A 326 2.32 5.78 25.52
C PRO A 326 2.15 4.27 25.28
N LYS A 327 1.54 3.55 26.24
CA LYS A 327 1.27 2.10 26.12
C LYS A 327 0.24 1.81 25.04
N ILE A 328 -0.87 2.56 25.01
CA ILE A 328 -1.91 2.40 23.98
C ILE A 328 -1.33 2.80 22.62
N ASN A 329 -0.62 3.93 22.55
CA ASN A 329 0.03 4.36 21.32
C ASN A 329 1.02 3.31 20.80
N GLY A 330 1.81 2.69 21.69
CA GLY A 330 2.71 1.59 21.33
C GLY A 330 1.96 0.39 20.73
N LEU A 331 0.85 -0.02 21.32
CA LEU A 331 0.02 -1.12 20.79
C LEU A 331 -0.57 -0.78 19.42
N LEU A 332 -1.13 0.42 19.24
CA LEU A 332 -1.70 0.87 17.98
C LEU A 332 -0.64 1.04 16.87
N SER A 333 0.59 1.38 17.25
CA SER A 333 1.71 1.54 16.32
C SER A 333 2.53 0.26 16.11
N GLY A 334 2.09 -0.88 16.66
CA GLY A 334 2.79 -2.17 16.56
C GLY A 334 4.11 -2.21 17.31
N ASN A 335 4.22 -1.51 18.45
CA ASN A 335 5.41 -1.43 19.31
C ASN A 335 6.71 -1.03 18.55
N ARG A 336 6.58 -0.22 17.51
CA ARG A 336 7.72 0.27 16.71
C ARG A 336 8.43 1.48 17.34
N SER A 337 7.94 1.93 18.48
CA SER A 337 8.46 3.09 19.22
C SER A 337 9.63 2.76 20.18
N LYS A 338 10.06 1.47 20.24
CA LYS A 338 11.21 1.04 21.02
C LYS A 338 12.48 1.03 20.22
#